data_8c81575fd2ec7b59f52148f70e573e23
#
_entry.id   8c81575fd2ec7b59f52148f70e573e23
#
_cell.length_a   1.000
_cell.length_b   1.000
_cell.length_c   1.000
_cell.angle_alpha   90.00
_cell.angle_beta   90.00
_cell.angle_gamma   90.00
#
_symmetry.space_group_name_H-M   'P 1'
#
loop_
_entity.id
_entity.type
_entity.pdbx_description
1 polymer ?
#
loop_
_entity_poly.entity_id
_entity_poly.type
_entity_poly.pdbx_seq_one_letter_code
_entity_poly.pdbx_strand_id
1 'polypeptide(L)'
;SFSINGWSYNEDVGIDRVQVLLNQEVISEVNYGLPRHDVVSAMHVLSDPNIPNLGFTLEIDTTKFENNLYEFELKLVNNLGTVIRYGKRMVSINNL
;
A
#
# COMPACT_ATOMS: atom_id res chain seq x y z
N SER A 1 13.04 -6.22 10.20
CA SER A 1 11.81 -6.06 9.40
C SER A 1 11.03 -4.85 9.86
N PHE A 2 10.14 -4.38 9.01
CA PHE A 2 9.15 -3.39 9.40
C PHE A 2 7.79 -3.70 8.79
N SER A 3 6.74 -3.20 9.45
CA SER A 3 5.36 -3.40 9.02
C SER A 3 4.69 -2.06 8.77
N ILE A 4 3.80 -2.04 7.80
CA ILE A 4 2.95 -0.88 7.50
C ILE A 4 1.51 -1.37 7.43
N ASN A 5 0.62 -0.65 8.11
CA ASN A 5 -0.81 -0.84 8.00
C ASN A 5 -1.40 0.43 7.40
N GLY A 6 -2.30 0.29 6.49
CA GLY A 6 -2.90 1.44 5.84
C GLY A 6 -4.23 1.10 5.19
N TRP A 7 -4.67 2.02 4.35
CA TRP A 7 -5.93 1.88 3.64
C TRP A 7 -5.87 2.66 2.33
N SER A 8 -6.71 2.24 1.39
CA SER A 8 -6.87 2.94 0.12
C SER A 8 -8.24 2.63 -0.45
N TYR A 9 -8.78 3.58 -1.20
CA TYR A 9 -10.07 3.40 -1.86
C TYR A 9 -10.10 4.17 -3.18
N ASN A 10 -11.03 3.77 -4.05
CA ASN A 10 -11.30 4.47 -5.30
C ASN A 10 -12.81 4.39 -5.55
N GLU A 11 -13.50 5.50 -5.35
CA GLU A 11 -14.95 5.54 -5.50
C GLU A 11 -15.39 5.06 -6.89
N ASP A 12 -16.46 4.30 -6.94
CA ASP A 12 -17.09 3.72 -8.12
C ASP A 12 -16.29 2.60 -8.82
N VAL A 13 -15.00 2.52 -8.58
CA VAL A 13 -14.10 1.59 -9.30
C VAL A 13 -13.51 0.52 -8.39
N GLY A 14 -12.96 0.93 -7.26
CA GLY A 14 -12.25 0.04 -6.34
C GLY A 14 -10.80 -0.18 -6.70
N ILE A 15 -10.01 -0.50 -5.70
CA ILE A 15 -8.60 -0.86 -5.85
C ILE A 15 -8.51 -2.37 -6.09
N ASP A 16 -7.75 -2.77 -7.11
CA ASP A 16 -7.48 -4.17 -7.42
C ASP A 16 -6.32 -4.70 -6.60
N ARG A 17 -5.22 -3.94 -6.54
CA ARG A 17 -4.02 -4.37 -5.80
C ARG A 17 -3.17 -3.18 -5.39
N VAL A 18 -2.32 -3.43 -4.39
CA VAL A 18 -1.34 -2.47 -3.89
C VAL A 18 0.02 -3.15 -3.92
N GLN A 19 1.01 -2.45 -4.44
CA GLN A 19 2.38 -2.94 -4.54
C GLN A 19 3.35 -1.96 -3.89
N VAL A 20 4.48 -2.48 -3.41
CA VAL A 20 5.55 -1.69 -2.82
C VAL A 20 6.70 -1.59 -3.80
N LEU A 21 7.22 -0.36 -3.96
CA LEU A 21 8.43 -0.12 -4.72
C LEU A 21 9.56 0.32 -3.77
N LEU A 22 10.74 -0.22 -4.00
CA LEU A 22 11.98 0.31 -3.44
C LEU A 22 12.89 0.65 -4.63
N ASN A 23 13.38 1.89 -4.65
CA ASN A 23 14.21 2.40 -5.74
C ASN A 23 13.58 2.16 -7.11
N GLN A 24 12.28 2.45 -7.24
CA GLN A 24 11.49 2.31 -8.47
C GLN A 24 11.23 0.85 -8.90
N GLU A 25 11.59 -0.12 -8.09
CA GLU A 25 11.39 -1.53 -8.39
C GLU A 25 10.32 -2.13 -7.50
N VAL A 26 9.36 -2.86 -8.10
CA VAL A 26 8.35 -3.58 -7.34
C VAL A 26 9.00 -4.73 -6.60
N ILE A 27 8.92 -4.70 -5.28
CA ILE A 27 9.54 -5.74 -4.44
C ILE A 27 8.52 -6.68 -3.82
N SER A 28 7.27 -6.26 -3.71
CA SER A 28 6.25 -7.08 -3.04
C SER A 28 4.85 -6.59 -3.38
N GLU A 29 3.89 -7.51 -3.34
CA GLU A 29 2.48 -7.17 -3.27
C GLU A 29 2.07 -7.07 -1.81
N VAL A 30 1.09 -6.19 -1.57
CA VAL A 30 0.56 -5.91 -0.25
C VAL A 30 -0.72 -6.74 -0.07
N ASN A 31 -0.95 -7.24 1.13
CA ASN A 31 -2.21 -7.91 1.45
C ASN A 31 -3.30 -6.84 1.59
N TYR A 32 -4.04 -6.61 0.51
CA TYR A 32 -5.12 -5.62 0.44
C TYR A 32 -6.48 -6.30 0.54
N GLY A 33 -7.46 -5.57 1.11
CA GLY A 33 -8.83 -6.05 1.24
C GLY A 33 -9.18 -6.43 2.68
N LEU A 34 -8.52 -5.82 3.65
CA LEU A 34 -8.82 -6.03 5.06
C LEU A 34 -9.92 -5.06 5.52
N PRO A 35 -10.83 -5.49 6.42
CA PRO A 35 -11.91 -4.63 6.89
C PRO A 35 -11.39 -3.39 7.61
N ARG A 36 -11.90 -2.21 7.22
CA ARG A 36 -11.59 -0.93 7.83
C ARG A 36 -12.86 -0.09 7.91
N HIS A 37 -13.77 -0.47 8.80
CA HIS A 37 -15.03 0.25 9.02
C HIS A 37 -14.82 1.69 9.48
N ASP A 38 -13.76 1.94 10.22
CA ASP A 38 -13.36 3.27 10.67
C ASP A 38 -13.05 4.20 9.49
N VAL A 39 -12.39 3.68 8.47
CA VAL A 39 -12.07 4.45 7.26
C VAL A 39 -13.34 4.77 6.46
N VAL A 40 -14.23 3.81 6.32
CA VAL A 40 -15.50 4.03 5.61
C VAL A 40 -16.26 5.20 6.23
N SER A 41 -16.34 5.25 7.56
CA SER A 41 -17.02 6.33 8.27
C SER A 41 -16.25 7.63 8.22
N ALA A 42 -14.96 7.61 8.56
CA ALA A 42 -14.15 8.83 8.69
C ALA A 42 -13.93 9.54 7.35
N MET A 43 -13.79 8.79 6.27
CA MET A 43 -13.53 9.34 4.94
C MET A 43 -14.79 9.45 4.08
N HIS A 44 -15.96 9.08 4.63
CA HIS A 44 -17.23 9.10 3.91
C HIS A 44 -17.18 8.35 2.59
N VAL A 45 -16.58 7.16 2.61
CA VAL A 45 -16.52 6.31 1.42
C VAL A 45 -17.91 5.75 1.14
N LEU A 46 -18.45 5.99 -0.06
CA LEU A 46 -19.84 5.67 -0.38
C LEU A 46 -20.01 4.60 -1.45
N SER A 47 -19.13 4.58 -2.43
CA SER A 47 -19.37 3.84 -3.68
C SER A 47 -18.22 2.92 -4.09
N ASP A 48 -17.16 2.81 -3.29
CA ASP A 48 -16.09 1.86 -3.58
C ASP A 48 -16.65 0.43 -3.45
N PRO A 49 -16.55 -0.41 -4.49
CA PRO A 49 -17.10 -1.77 -4.47
C PRO A 49 -16.46 -2.68 -3.43
N ASN A 50 -15.31 -2.31 -2.88
CA ASN A 50 -14.62 -3.11 -1.88
C ASN A 50 -15.08 -2.85 -0.44
N ILE A 51 -15.92 -1.84 -0.21
CA ILE A 51 -16.42 -1.49 1.13
C ILE A 51 -16.92 -2.74 1.86
N PRO A 52 -16.51 -2.98 3.13
CA PRO A 52 -15.62 -2.17 3.97
C PRO A 52 -14.12 -2.57 3.89
N ASN A 53 -13.74 -3.37 2.93
CA ASN A 53 -12.44 -4.04 2.84
C ASN A 53 -11.41 -3.15 2.14
N LEU A 54 -11.08 -2.02 2.77
CA LEU A 54 -10.22 -0.98 2.22
C LEU A 54 -8.82 -0.99 2.81
N GLY A 55 -8.58 -1.85 3.80
CA GLY A 55 -7.32 -1.89 4.52
C GLY A 55 -6.27 -2.75 3.87
N PHE A 56 -5.01 -2.46 4.20
CA PHE A 56 -3.90 -3.32 3.79
C PHE A 56 -2.88 -3.43 4.90
N THR A 57 -2.12 -4.50 4.85
CA THR A 57 -0.96 -4.70 5.72
C THR A 57 0.21 -5.18 4.88
N LEU A 58 1.39 -4.72 5.25
CA LEU A 58 2.64 -5.03 4.57
C LEU A 58 3.71 -5.30 5.61
N GLU A 59 4.48 -6.36 5.39
CA GLU A 59 5.68 -6.64 6.16
C GLU A 59 6.85 -6.80 5.21
N ILE A 60 7.93 -6.06 5.46
CA ILE A 60 9.15 -6.13 4.67
C ILE A 60 10.25 -6.76 5.51
N ASP A 61 10.83 -7.83 5.02
CA ASP A 61 12.03 -8.43 5.60
C ASP A 61 13.25 -7.64 5.14
N THR A 62 13.70 -6.72 5.99
CA THR A 62 14.82 -5.84 5.66
C THR A 62 16.16 -6.55 5.59
N THR A 63 16.25 -7.79 6.09
CA THR A 63 17.50 -8.56 6.03
C THR A 63 17.89 -8.94 4.61
N LYS A 64 16.94 -8.87 3.67
CA LYS A 64 17.18 -9.13 2.26
C LYS A 64 17.80 -7.95 1.51
N PHE A 65 17.98 -6.82 2.17
CA PHE A 65 18.48 -5.59 1.57
C PHE A 65 19.74 -5.13 2.29
N GLU A 66 20.68 -4.56 1.54
CA GLU A 66 21.86 -3.95 2.13
C GLU A 66 21.48 -2.70 2.92
N ASN A 67 22.28 -2.37 3.92
CA ASN A 67 22.11 -1.14 4.70
C ASN A 67 22.32 0.06 3.77
N ASN A 68 21.28 0.87 3.61
CA ASN A 68 21.33 2.04 2.75
C ASN A 68 20.05 2.87 2.92
N LEU A 69 20.00 4.00 2.22
CA LEU A 69 18.78 4.76 2.02
C LEU A 69 18.09 4.24 0.76
N TYR A 70 16.80 4.02 0.87
CA TYR A 70 15.97 3.55 -0.23
C TYR A 70 14.82 4.52 -0.46
N GLU A 71 14.42 4.69 -1.71
CA GLU A 71 13.19 5.39 -2.04
C GLU A 71 12.04 4.41 -1.96
N PHE A 72 11.12 4.70 -1.04
CA PHE A 72 9.90 3.90 -0.83
C PHE A 72 8.73 4.58 -1.53
N GLU A 73 7.89 3.78 -2.17
CA GLU A 73 6.67 4.28 -2.81
C GLU A 73 5.62 3.16 -2.86
N LEU A 74 4.35 3.53 -2.79
CA LEU A 74 3.25 2.61 -3.02
C LEU A 74 2.69 2.81 -4.43
N LYS A 75 2.37 1.71 -5.08
CA LYS A 75 1.73 1.68 -6.38
C LYS A 75 0.36 1.03 -6.22
N LEU A 76 -0.68 1.82 -6.48
CA LEU A 76 -2.06 1.35 -6.47
C LEU A 76 -2.50 1.08 -7.89
N VAL A 77 -3.15 -0.05 -8.11
CA VAL A 77 -3.76 -0.36 -9.41
C VAL A 77 -5.25 -0.54 -9.15
N ASN A 78 -6.09 0.25 -9.80
CA ASN A 78 -7.54 0.12 -9.65
C ASN A 78 -8.10 -0.94 -10.60
N ASN A 79 -9.39 -1.23 -10.48
CA ASN A 79 -10.04 -2.27 -11.29
C ASN A 79 -10.13 -1.94 -12.78
N LEU A 80 -9.81 -0.70 -13.17
CA LEU A 80 -9.70 -0.31 -14.58
C LEU A 80 -8.26 -0.38 -15.10
N GLY A 81 -7.32 -0.78 -14.24
CA GLY A 81 -5.91 -0.84 -14.60
C GLY A 81 -5.18 0.48 -14.50
N THR A 82 -5.83 1.52 -13.97
CA THR A 82 -5.17 2.82 -13.76
C THR A 82 -4.19 2.71 -12.61
N VAL A 83 -2.98 3.21 -12.82
CA VAL A 83 -1.89 3.20 -11.85
C VAL A 83 -1.80 4.54 -11.14
N ILE A 84 -1.76 4.51 -9.82
CA ILE A 84 -1.60 5.67 -8.98
C ILE A 84 -0.41 5.41 -8.06
N ARG A 85 0.55 6.32 -8.01
CA ARG A 85 1.71 6.22 -7.11
C ARG A 85 1.59 7.28 -6.02
N TYR A 86 1.90 6.89 -4.78
CA TYR A 86 1.89 7.85 -3.68
C TYR A 86 2.74 7.39 -2.51
N GLY A 87 2.91 8.29 -1.55
CA GLY A 87 3.65 7.98 -0.32
C GLY A 87 5.16 7.91 -0.53
N LYS A 88 5.68 8.52 -1.58
CA LYS A 88 7.11 8.53 -1.87
C LYS A 88 7.88 9.16 -0.74
N ARG A 89 8.83 8.41 -0.19
CA ARG A 89 9.69 8.87 0.90
C ARG A 89 10.99 8.09 0.93
N MET A 90 12.00 8.67 1.58
CA MET A 90 13.26 7.95 1.83
C MET A 90 13.13 7.16 3.13
N VAL A 91 13.55 5.91 3.09
CA VAL A 91 13.61 5.05 4.27
C VAL A 91 15.03 4.53 4.43
N SER A 92 15.47 4.41 5.67
CA SER A 92 16.79 3.89 5.99
C SER A 92 16.66 2.44 6.43
N ILE A 93 17.43 1.56 5.80
CA ILE A 93 17.52 0.17 6.20
C ILE A 93 18.86 -0.04 6.90
N ASN A 94 18.81 -0.41 8.18
CA ASN A 94 19.96 -0.67 9.02
C ASN A 94 19.78 -2.02 9.70
N ASN A 95 20.39 -3.05 9.14
CA ASN A 95 20.39 -4.38 9.73
C ASN A 95 21.60 -4.50 10.64
N LEU A 96 21.38 -4.90 11.88
CA LEU A 96 22.44 -5.10 12.85
C LEU A 96 22.88 -6.56 12.90
#